data_83d4ac87d2239056a8185b75ad1f1290
#
_entry.id   83d4ac87d2239056a8185b75ad1f1290
#
_cell.length_a   1.000
_cell.length_b   1.000
_cell.length_c   1.000
_cell.angle_alpha   90.00
_cell.angle_beta   90.00
_cell.angle_gamma   90.00
#
_symmetry.space_group_name_H-M   'P 1'
#
loop_
_entity.id
_entity.type
_entity.pdbx_description
1 polymer ?
#
loop_
_entity_poly.entity_id
_entity_poly.type
_entity_poly.pdbx_seq_one_letter_code
_entity_poly.pdbx_strand_id
1 'polypeptide(L)'
;MNDKEQKIRGSENNMDVDKSKKFLKGFGIVSFFILLSRVTGLLREMATAFFLGASYITDALFVGWSIPNTFRRFFAEGLVAPAFVPAFTKAKEKKEEEKAFASVMGQIIIITGILSLLIFILSPVIPHILSPGFSPEGKRLASFFTASLSFYLLFISCATVLSAFLNAFHIFGVPAATMSIFNLAVIIFMLIFSKIKREDLGFVVGVMVGVVIQIIIQIFPILKIIKPKISFNSNEYSKRIWDALLPVIAGGAVYQINFLVSRAIASFGGEKTISFLTYAMRFFEFPLGVFVYSISYVSLPFMAEGGKSRKESFSRAIFFSTAIVIPATAGLILFSKPIIYFVFGYGKFEFEDVIGTAEALVMYSVGLIAVAISRIFITDFQASGQLKIPVISGIIAFLVNAVFCLILVEPLKHKGIALASSISSFISMIFLIAKSDNKKIFREVLMGFLVSSPALVIIFISSIFYLPNYLKIPKVSSLLIFGGIVIISSLVLLGSLKKFNKKTLME
;
A
#
# COMPACT_ATOMS: atom_id res chain seq x y z
N MET A 1 37.39 43.14 3.49
CA MET A 1 36.36 42.26 2.88
C MET A 1 35.48 43.15 2.01
N ASN A 2 35.46 42.89 0.72
CA ASN A 2 34.96 43.82 -0.31
C ASN A 2 33.42 43.82 -0.32
N ASP A 3 32.77 44.99 -0.45
CA ASP A 3 31.29 45.16 -0.57
C ASP A 3 30.61 44.20 -1.59
N LYS A 4 31.35 43.76 -2.60
CA LYS A 4 30.92 42.76 -3.56
C LYS A 4 30.75 41.35 -2.94
N GLU A 5 31.61 40.94 -2.01
CA GLU A 5 31.53 39.64 -1.35
C GLU A 5 30.36 39.57 -0.33
N GLN A 6 30.07 40.68 0.34
CA GLN A 6 28.91 40.78 1.24
C GLN A 6 27.58 40.74 0.45
N LYS A 7 27.49 41.38 -0.73
CA LYS A 7 26.31 41.32 -1.61
C LYS A 7 26.10 39.93 -2.21
N ILE A 8 27.18 39.20 -2.58
CA ILE A 8 27.10 37.86 -3.11
C ILE A 8 26.63 36.87 -2.02
N ARG A 9 27.21 36.94 -0.81
CA ARG A 9 26.76 36.12 0.33
C ARG A 9 25.32 36.43 0.78
N GLY A 10 24.90 37.69 0.71
CA GLY A 10 23.53 38.11 1.00
C GLY A 10 22.52 37.59 -0.05
N SER A 11 22.91 37.52 -1.33
CA SER A 11 22.08 36.96 -2.39
C SER A 11 22.01 35.42 -2.35
N GLU A 12 23.10 34.76 -1.99
CA GLU A 12 23.15 33.31 -1.81
C GLU A 12 22.31 32.86 -0.60
N ASN A 13 22.43 33.54 0.55
CA ASN A 13 21.60 33.27 1.73
C ASN A 13 20.10 33.51 1.46
N ASN A 14 19.73 34.55 0.73
CA ASN A 14 18.34 34.79 0.36
C ASN A 14 17.80 33.76 -0.63
N MET A 15 18.63 33.28 -1.56
CA MET A 15 18.25 32.18 -2.48
C MET A 15 18.05 30.86 -1.74
N ASP A 16 18.88 30.51 -0.77
CA ASP A 16 18.75 29.28 0.03
C ASP A 16 17.55 29.33 0.98
N VAL A 17 17.25 30.51 1.55
CA VAL A 17 16.04 30.71 2.37
C VAL A 17 14.77 30.57 1.52
N ASP A 18 14.74 31.11 0.30
CA ASP A 18 13.57 31.00 -0.60
C ASP A 18 13.39 29.56 -1.12
N LYS A 19 14.47 28.86 -1.44
CA LYS A 19 14.44 27.42 -1.79
C LYS A 19 13.93 26.57 -0.62
N SER A 20 14.39 26.85 0.61
CA SER A 20 13.93 26.15 1.81
C SER A 20 12.44 26.40 2.09
N LYS A 21 11.95 27.64 1.95
CA LYS A 21 10.53 27.98 2.09
C LYS A 21 9.67 27.28 1.04
N LYS A 22 10.10 27.24 -0.23
CA LYS A 22 9.40 26.53 -1.32
C LYS A 22 9.37 25.02 -1.05
N PHE A 23 10.46 24.45 -0.56
CA PHE A 23 10.53 23.04 -0.18
C PHE A 23 9.56 22.71 0.97
N LEU A 24 9.57 23.49 2.06
CA LEU A 24 8.68 23.30 3.20
C LEU A 24 7.20 23.44 2.81
N LYS A 25 6.86 24.43 1.98
CA LYS A 25 5.50 24.60 1.44
C LYS A 25 5.09 23.42 0.58
N GLY A 26 5.96 22.95 -0.32
CA GLY A 26 5.72 21.77 -1.16
C GLY A 26 5.52 20.51 -0.31
N PHE A 27 6.38 20.30 0.69
CA PHE A 27 6.28 19.19 1.64
C PHE A 27 4.95 19.20 2.41
N GLY A 28 4.53 20.34 2.94
CA GLY A 28 3.27 20.48 3.66
C GLY A 28 2.05 20.13 2.78
N ILE A 29 2.03 20.64 1.54
CA ILE A 29 0.95 20.38 0.58
C ILE A 29 0.89 18.90 0.23
N VAL A 30 2.02 18.28 -0.08
CA VAL A 30 2.09 16.85 -0.43
C VAL A 30 1.66 15.99 0.75
N SER A 31 2.15 16.26 1.96
CA SER A 31 1.79 15.53 3.17
C SER A 31 0.29 15.62 3.46
N PHE A 32 -0.31 16.80 3.31
CA PHE A 32 -1.75 17.00 3.47
C PHE A 32 -2.55 16.14 2.47
N PHE A 33 -2.21 16.18 1.17
CA PHE A 33 -2.91 15.40 0.16
C PHE A 33 -2.68 13.89 0.29
N ILE A 34 -1.49 13.46 0.73
CA ILE A 34 -1.25 12.04 1.05
C ILE A 34 -2.18 11.59 2.20
N LEU A 35 -2.29 12.37 3.27
CA LEU A 35 -3.20 12.07 4.37
C LEU A 35 -4.66 12.05 3.89
N LEU A 36 -5.06 13.05 3.12
CA LEU A 36 -6.41 13.14 2.55
C LEU A 36 -6.72 11.94 1.64
N SER A 37 -5.76 11.48 0.83
CA SER A 37 -5.93 10.32 -0.02
C SER A 37 -6.08 9.02 0.78
N ARG A 38 -5.42 8.89 1.93
CA ARG A 38 -5.60 7.76 2.84
C ARG A 38 -6.99 7.75 3.47
N VAL A 39 -7.46 8.92 3.93
CA VAL A 39 -8.81 9.08 4.49
C VAL A 39 -9.88 8.78 3.43
N THR A 40 -9.78 9.40 2.26
CA THR A 40 -10.76 9.16 1.16
C THR A 40 -10.69 7.73 0.64
N GLY A 41 -9.51 7.09 0.66
CA GLY A 41 -9.34 5.68 0.34
C GLY A 41 -10.07 4.77 1.33
N LEU A 42 -9.97 5.05 2.63
CA LEU A 42 -10.74 4.33 3.65
C LEU A 42 -12.24 4.56 3.49
N LEU A 43 -12.67 5.79 3.24
CA LEU A 43 -14.09 6.10 2.99
C LEU A 43 -14.63 5.36 1.75
N ARG A 44 -13.83 5.20 0.70
CA ARG A 44 -14.21 4.37 -0.46
C ARG A 44 -14.38 2.89 -0.07
N GLU A 45 -13.47 2.33 0.72
CA GLU A 45 -13.61 0.94 1.20
C GLU A 45 -14.86 0.79 2.09
N MET A 46 -15.13 1.78 2.98
CA MET A 46 -16.35 1.82 3.78
C MET A 46 -17.62 1.90 2.91
N ALA A 47 -17.60 2.73 1.88
CA ALA A 47 -18.71 2.81 0.92
C ALA A 47 -18.88 1.49 0.15
N THR A 48 -17.79 0.84 -0.25
CA THR A 48 -17.83 -0.47 -0.91
C THR A 48 -18.46 -1.53 0.00
N ALA A 49 -18.05 -1.58 1.27
CA ALA A 49 -18.65 -2.46 2.26
C ALA A 49 -20.12 -2.11 2.52
N PHE A 50 -20.46 -0.83 2.67
CA PHE A 50 -21.84 -0.37 2.90
C PHE A 50 -22.81 -0.77 1.76
N PHE A 51 -22.40 -0.56 0.51
CA PHE A 51 -23.26 -0.77 -0.65
C PHE A 51 -23.26 -2.19 -1.17
N LEU A 52 -22.14 -2.93 -1.07
CA LEU A 52 -22.00 -4.26 -1.66
C LEU A 52 -21.90 -5.38 -0.60
N GLY A 53 -21.53 -5.05 0.65
CA GLY A 53 -21.29 -6.02 1.71
C GLY A 53 -20.10 -6.93 1.40
N ALA A 54 -20.03 -8.07 2.08
CA ALA A 54 -19.27 -9.22 1.64
C ALA A 54 -20.24 -10.19 0.94
N SER A 55 -20.10 -10.33 -0.36
CA SER A 55 -21.01 -11.10 -1.20
C SER A 55 -20.28 -11.70 -2.39
N TYR A 56 -20.93 -12.63 -3.08
CA TYR A 56 -20.39 -13.18 -4.32
C TYR A 56 -20.16 -12.11 -5.40
N ILE A 57 -20.98 -11.04 -5.41
CA ILE A 57 -20.81 -9.87 -6.30
C ILE A 57 -19.52 -9.14 -5.95
N THR A 58 -19.29 -8.89 -4.66
CA THR A 58 -18.07 -8.23 -4.17
C THR A 58 -16.83 -9.07 -4.42
N ASP A 59 -16.92 -10.38 -4.23
CA ASP A 59 -15.84 -11.32 -4.55
C ASP A 59 -15.50 -11.27 -6.05
N ALA A 60 -16.51 -11.33 -6.93
CA ALA A 60 -16.33 -11.24 -8.38
C ALA A 60 -15.75 -9.88 -8.81
N LEU A 61 -16.21 -8.77 -8.19
CA LEU A 61 -15.67 -7.43 -8.41
C LEU A 61 -14.19 -7.35 -8.01
N PHE A 62 -13.82 -7.88 -6.85
CA PHE A 62 -12.43 -7.88 -6.41
C PHE A 62 -11.53 -8.78 -7.26
N VAL A 63 -12.05 -9.88 -7.83
CA VAL A 63 -11.33 -10.68 -8.83
C VAL A 63 -11.12 -9.88 -10.09
N GLY A 64 -12.16 -9.28 -10.66
CA GLY A 64 -12.06 -8.45 -11.85
C GLY A 64 -11.13 -7.24 -11.69
N TRP A 65 -11.14 -6.64 -10.50
CA TRP A 65 -10.24 -5.55 -10.13
C TRP A 65 -8.77 -5.97 -9.93
N SER A 66 -8.51 -7.26 -9.65
CA SER A 66 -7.17 -7.72 -9.26
C SER A 66 -6.11 -7.46 -10.32
N ILE A 67 -6.37 -7.76 -11.58
CA ILE A 67 -5.37 -7.57 -12.65
C ILE A 67 -5.09 -6.10 -12.90
N PRO A 68 -6.09 -5.24 -13.20
CA PRO A 68 -5.83 -3.82 -13.38
C PRO A 68 -5.12 -3.18 -12.18
N ASN A 69 -5.50 -3.57 -10.96
CA ASN A 69 -4.88 -3.06 -9.74
C ASN A 69 -3.44 -3.55 -9.53
N THR A 70 -3.13 -4.78 -9.94
CA THR A 70 -1.76 -5.31 -9.92
C THR A 70 -0.85 -4.51 -10.84
N PHE A 71 -1.30 -4.24 -12.07
CA PHE A 71 -0.54 -3.39 -12.99
C PHE A 71 -0.45 -1.95 -12.52
N ARG A 72 -1.50 -1.40 -11.88
CA ARG A 72 -1.45 -0.09 -11.24
C ARG A 72 -0.33 -0.01 -10.20
N ARG A 73 -0.12 -1.05 -9.41
CA ARG A 73 0.99 -1.10 -8.43
C ARG A 73 2.35 -1.03 -9.12
N PHE A 74 2.53 -1.68 -10.26
CA PHE A 74 3.77 -1.58 -11.04
C PHE A 74 3.98 -0.18 -11.63
N PHE A 75 2.94 0.45 -12.16
CA PHE A 75 3.06 1.71 -12.91
C PHE A 75 2.78 2.97 -12.08
N ALA A 76 2.05 2.89 -10.95
CA ALA A 76 1.61 4.07 -10.20
C ALA A 76 2.14 4.18 -8.77
N GLU A 77 2.45 3.10 -8.07
CA GLU A 77 2.81 3.13 -6.65
C GLU A 77 4.32 3.13 -6.40
N GLY A 78 4.97 4.27 -6.63
CA GLY A 78 6.34 4.52 -6.15
C GLY A 78 7.48 3.84 -6.93
N LEU A 79 7.18 2.85 -7.79
CA LEU A 79 8.18 2.18 -8.61
C LEU A 79 8.53 2.98 -9.87
N VAL A 80 7.63 3.82 -10.32
CA VAL A 80 7.73 4.57 -11.57
C VAL A 80 8.39 5.93 -11.37
N ALA A 81 8.13 6.63 -10.26
CA ALA A 81 8.71 7.94 -10.00
C ALA A 81 10.25 7.96 -10.09
N PRO A 82 10.99 6.98 -9.53
CA PRO A 82 12.45 6.90 -9.67
C PRO A 82 12.96 6.75 -11.10
N ALA A 83 12.15 6.17 -12.01
CA ALA A 83 12.52 6.01 -13.41
C ALA A 83 12.16 7.25 -14.26
N PHE A 84 10.95 7.78 -14.07
CA PHE A 84 10.40 8.84 -14.91
C PHE A 84 10.89 10.24 -14.54
N VAL A 85 10.90 10.58 -13.24
CA VAL A 85 11.27 11.93 -12.79
C VAL A 85 12.69 12.31 -13.24
N PRO A 86 13.75 11.48 -13.07
CA PRO A 86 15.08 11.83 -13.55
C PRO A 86 15.16 11.99 -15.07
N ALA A 87 14.39 11.22 -15.83
CA ALA A 87 14.37 11.33 -17.30
C ALA A 87 13.76 12.68 -17.73
N PHE A 88 12.63 13.08 -17.15
CA PHE A 88 12.02 14.38 -17.43
C PHE A 88 12.83 15.56 -16.90
N THR A 89 13.49 15.42 -15.75
CA THR A 89 14.40 16.46 -15.24
C THR A 89 15.56 16.70 -16.21
N LYS A 90 16.18 15.62 -16.72
CA LYS A 90 17.25 15.73 -17.72
C LYS A 90 16.75 16.34 -19.05
N ALA A 91 15.53 15.99 -19.47
CA ALA A 91 14.92 16.59 -20.67
C ALA A 91 14.69 18.09 -20.48
N LYS A 92 14.24 18.52 -19.30
CA LYS A 92 14.09 19.94 -18.94
C LYS A 92 15.41 20.70 -19.02
N GLU A 93 16.50 20.12 -18.49
CA GLU A 93 17.84 20.73 -18.55
C GLU A 93 18.31 20.95 -19.99
N LYS A 94 17.94 20.03 -20.91
CA LYS A 94 18.27 20.12 -22.33
C LYS A 94 17.25 20.90 -23.17
N LYS A 95 16.15 21.38 -22.58
CA LYS A 95 15.01 22.02 -23.28
C LYS A 95 14.37 21.10 -24.34
N GLU A 96 14.28 19.81 -24.03
CA GLU A 96 13.71 18.76 -24.88
C GLU A 96 12.49 18.09 -24.21
N GLU A 97 11.81 18.79 -23.30
CA GLU A 97 10.70 18.26 -22.53
C GLU A 97 9.52 17.80 -23.37
N GLU A 98 9.21 18.50 -24.48
CA GLU A 98 8.15 18.08 -25.41
C GLU A 98 8.51 16.76 -26.09
N LYS A 99 9.76 16.60 -26.53
CA LYS A 99 10.25 15.39 -27.18
C LYS A 99 10.26 14.19 -26.23
N ALA A 100 10.69 14.41 -24.97
CA ALA A 100 10.68 13.39 -23.94
C ALA A 100 9.24 12.98 -23.60
N PHE A 101 8.37 13.94 -23.35
CA PHE A 101 6.96 13.71 -23.04
C PHE A 101 6.25 12.93 -24.16
N ALA A 102 6.41 13.38 -25.41
CA ALA A 102 5.78 12.77 -26.57
C ALA A 102 6.13 11.28 -26.73
N SER A 103 7.43 10.94 -26.64
CA SER A 103 7.91 9.56 -26.79
C SER A 103 7.48 8.68 -25.62
N VAL A 104 7.61 9.16 -24.37
CA VAL A 104 7.24 8.39 -23.17
C VAL A 104 5.74 8.13 -23.15
N MET A 105 4.92 9.16 -23.38
CA MET A 105 3.46 9.03 -23.40
C MET A 105 3.00 8.08 -24.51
N GLY A 106 3.56 8.21 -25.73
CA GLY A 106 3.22 7.34 -26.85
C GLY A 106 3.53 5.87 -26.59
N GLN A 107 4.71 5.56 -26.02
CA GLN A 107 5.08 4.19 -25.70
C GLN A 107 4.22 3.60 -24.57
N ILE A 108 3.91 4.38 -23.53
CA ILE A 108 3.01 3.95 -22.47
C ILE A 108 1.61 3.66 -23.03
N ILE A 109 1.08 4.52 -23.92
CA ILE A 109 -0.23 4.30 -24.55
C ILE A 109 -0.23 3.00 -25.36
N ILE A 110 0.79 2.72 -26.18
CA ILE A 110 0.86 1.49 -26.97
C ILE A 110 0.93 0.27 -26.06
N ILE A 111 1.88 0.23 -25.12
CA ILE A 111 2.13 -0.96 -24.31
C ILE A 111 0.95 -1.24 -23.41
N THR A 112 0.46 -0.23 -22.68
CA THR A 112 -0.66 -0.43 -21.76
C THR A 112 -1.99 -0.54 -22.49
N GLY A 113 -2.12 0.05 -23.69
CA GLY A 113 -3.26 -0.14 -24.58
C GLY A 113 -3.35 -1.58 -25.10
N ILE A 114 -2.24 -2.16 -25.57
CA ILE A 114 -2.18 -3.57 -25.97
C ILE A 114 -2.49 -4.47 -24.79
N LEU A 115 -1.90 -4.22 -23.62
CA LEU A 115 -2.18 -5.01 -22.40
C LEU A 115 -3.64 -4.88 -21.98
N SER A 116 -4.24 -3.69 -22.03
CA SER A 116 -5.66 -3.49 -21.73
C SER A 116 -6.56 -4.25 -22.71
N LEU A 117 -6.23 -4.22 -23.99
CA LEU A 117 -6.96 -4.97 -25.03
C LEU A 117 -6.81 -6.48 -24.81
N LEU A 118 -5.62 -6.97 -24.48
CA LEU A 118 -5.41 -8.38 -24.15
C LEU A 118 -6.21 -8.80 -22.92
N ILE A 119 -6.23 -7.99 -21.86
CA ILE A 119 -7.05 -8.25 -20.67
C ILE A 119 -8.53 -8.27 -21.06
N PHE A 120 -8.99 -7.36 -21.91
CA PHE A 120 -10.37 -7.32 -22.39
C PHE A 120 -10.73 -8.60 -23.17
N ILE A 121 -9.91 -9.00 -24.14
CA ILE A 121 -10.11 -10.21 -24.95
C ILE A 121 -10.06 -11.47 -24.07
N LEU A 122 -9.12 -11.54 -23.13
CA LEU A 122 -8.95 -12.68 -22.24
C LEU A 122 -9.89 -12.65 -21.02
N SER A 123 -10.71 -11.62 -20.88
CA SER A 123 -11.62 -11.50 -19.73
C SER A 123 -12.53 -12.70 -19.50
N PRO A 124 -12.99 -13.49 -20.49
CA PRO A 124 -13.73 -14.71 -20.24
C PRO A 124 -12.87 -15.83 -19.63
N VAL A 125 -11.56 -15.86 -19.92
CA VAL A 125 -10.64 -16.92 -19.47
C VAL A 125 -10.02 -16.58 -18.09
N ILE A 126 -9.74 -15.31 -17.84
CA ILE A 126 -9.06 -14.85 -16.62
C ILE A 126 -9.71 -15.35 -15.33
N PRO A 127 -11.05 -15.31 -15.12
CA PRO A 127 -11.66 -15.83 -13.91
C PRO A 127 -11.51 -17.35 -13.73
N HIS A 128 -11.33 -18.13 -14.80
CA HIS A 128 -11.06 -19.54 -14.68
C HIS A 128 -9.68 -19.80 -14.05
N ILE A 129 -8.75 -18.86 -14.19
CA ILE A 129 -7.40 -18.93 -13.60
C ILE A 129 -7.37 -18.27 -12.20
N LEU A 130 -8.01 -17.09 -12.04
CA LEU A 130 -7.93 -16.30 -10.81
C LEU A 130 -9.03 -16.60 -9.79
N SER A 131 -10.05 -17.35 -10.18
CA SER A 131 -11.15 -17.78 -9.32
C SER A 131 -11.72 -19.13 -9.78
N PRO A 132 -10.86 -20.16 -9.86
CA PRO A 132 -11.29 -21.49 -10.36
C PRO A 132 -12.41 -22.10 -9.52
N GLY A 133 -12.48 -21.80 -8.22
CA GLY A 133 -13.50 -22.28 -7.30
C GLY A 133 -14.85 -21.57 -7.38
N PHE A 134 -14.99 -20.50 -8.19
CA PHE A 134 -16.28 -19.80 -8.35
C PHE A 134 -17.30 -20.66 -9.14
N SER A 135 -18.58 -20.46 -8.84
CA SER A 135 -19.68 -20.96 -9.66
C SER A 135 -19.61 -20.40 -11.08
N PRO A 136 -20.28 -21.04 -12.07
CA PRO A 136 -20.33 -20.52 -13.44
C PRO A 136 -20.85 -19.06 -13.50
N GLU A 137 -21.82 -18.73 -12.66
CA GLU A 137 -22.38 -17.38 -12.57
C GLU A 137 -21.36 -16.38 -11.99
N GLY A 138 -20.66 -16.75 -10.91
CA GLY A 138 -19.58 -15.97 -10.33
C GLY A 138 -18.44 -15.72 -11.31
N LYS A 139 -18.06 -16.72 -12.12
CA LYS A 139 -17.05 -16.55 -13.19
C LYS A 139 -17.52 -15.60 -14.27
N ARG A 140 -18.80 -15.70 -14.69
CA ARG A 140 -19.38 -14.77 -15.68
C ARG A 140 -19.34 -13.34 -15.17
N LEU A 141 -19.71 -13.12 -13.90
CA LEU A 141 -19.69 -11.81 -13.28
C LEU A 141 -18.27 -11.25 -13.13
N ALA A 142 -17.32 -12.07 -12.71
CA ALA A 142 -15.91 -11.70 -12.65
C ALA A 142 -15.33 -11.38 -14.04
N SER A 143 -15.74 -12.12 -15.11
CA SER A 143 -15.41 -11.80 -16.50
C SER A 143 -15.93 -10.41 -16.90
N PHE A 144 -17.18 -10.12 -16.58
CA PHE A 144 -17.79 -8.83 -16.86
C PHE A 144 -17.03 -7.68 -16.18
N PHE A 145 -16.67 -7.81 -14.90
CA PHE A 145 -15.89 -6.80 -14.20
C PHE A 145 -14.45 -6.70 -14.73
N THR A 146 -13.83 -7.82 -15.09
CA THR A 146 -12.50 -7.83 -15.72
C THR A 146 -12.51 -7.07 -17.04
N ALA A 147 -13.49 -7.34 -17.91
CA ALA A 147 -13.65 -6.63 -19.18
C ALA A 147 -13.88 -5.14 -18.98
N SER A 148 -14.82 -4.79 -18.10
CA SER A 148 -15.20 -3.40 -17.83
C SER A 148 -14.08 -2.55 -17.24
N LEU A 149 -13.17 -3.16 -16.45
CA LEU A 149 -12.06 -2.49 -15.79
C LEU A 149 -10.73 -2.62 -16.55
N SER A 150 -10.69 -3.34 -17.69
CA SER A 150 -9.45 -3.60 -18.43
C SER A 150 -8.74 -2.31 -18.88
N PHE A 151 -9.49 -1.34 -19.40
CA PHE A 151 -8.95 -0.07 -19.88
C PHE A 151 -8.52 0.90 -18.76
N TYR A 152 -8.87 0.60 -17.51
CA TYR A 152 -8.31 1.34 -16.37
C TYR A 152 -6.78 1.32 -16.37
N LEU A 153 -6.15 0.21 -16.78
CA LEU A 153 -4.70 0.10 -16.88
C LEU A 153 -4.10 1.17 -17.81
N LEU A 154 -4.69 1.37 -18.98
CA LEU A 154 -4.25 2.40 -19.94
C LEU A 154 -4.36 3.81 -19.31
N PHE A 155 -5.52 4.14 -18.76
CA PHE A 155 -5.76 5.49 -18.23
C PHE A 155 -4.91 5.78 -16.99
N ILE A 156 -4.76 4.85 -16.06
CA ILE A 156 -3.94 5.07 -14.87
C ILE A 156 -2.45 5.18 -15.20
N SER A 157 -1.98 4.46 -16.22
CA SER A 157 -0.60 4.58 -16.68
C SER A 157 -0.33 5.95 -17.32
N CYS A 158 -1.28 6.46 -18.11
CA CYS A 158 -1.21 7.84 -18.61
C CYS A 158 -1.20 8.86 -17.48
N ALA A 159 -2.11 8.74 -16.50
CA ALA A 159 -2.14 9.62 -15.33
C ALA A 159 -0.82 9.60 -14.55
N THR A 160 -0.15 8.45 -14.48
CA THR A 160 1.15 8.30 -13.83
C THR A 160 2.27 9.04 -14.56
N VAL A 161 2.32 8.98 -15.90
CA VAL A 161 3.28 9.76 -16.72
C VAL A 161 3.06 11.25 -16.50
N LEU A 162 1.79 11.72 -16.51
CA LEU A 162 1.44 13.11 -16.23
C LEU A 162 1.91 13.53 -14.83
N SER A 163 1.67 12.70 -13.81
CA SER A 163 2.14 12.93 -12.44
C SER A 163 3.66 13.04 -12.36
N ALA A 164 4.39 12.15 -13.01
CA ALA A 164 5.85 12.15 -13.02
C ALA A 164 6.43 13.38 -13.74
N PHE A 165 5.80 13.79 -14.85
CA PHE A 165 6.17 15.02 -15.55
C PHE A 165 5.97 16.24 -14.66
N LEU A 166 4.80 16.41 -14.04
CA LEU A 166 4.52 17.51 -13.13
C LEU A 166 5.48 17.56 -11.93
N ASN A 167 5.83 16.38 -11.38
CA ASN A 167 6.81 16.27 -10.28
C ASN A 167 8.21 16.75 -10.72
N ALA A 168 8.65 16.47 -11.96
CA ALA A 168 9.90 16.98 -12.51
C ALA A 168 9.90 18.51 -12.65
N PHE A 169 8.73 19.12 -12.78
CA PHE A 169 8.54 20.58 -12.80
C PHE A 169 8.19 21.16 -11.42
N HIS A 170 8.36 20.39 -10.34
CA HIS A 170 8.07 20.80 -8.95
C HIS A 170 6.60 21.17 -8.69
N ILE A 171 5.67 20.62 -9.47
CA ILE A 171 4.23 20.77 -9.30
C ILE A 171 3.71 19.51 -8.62
N PHE A 172 3.82 19.43 -7.31
CA PHE A 172 3.49 18.22 -6.52
C PHE A 172 2.03 18.17 -6.07
N GLY A 173 1.39 19.31 -5.85
CA GLY A 173 0.05 19.39 -5.26
C GLY A 173 -1.03 18.76 -6.14
N VAL A 174 -0.96 18.97 -7.45
CA VAL A 174 -1.96 18.45 -8.41
C VAL A 174 -1.93 16.92 -8.46
N PRO A 175 -0.77 16.26 -8.70
CA PRO A 175 -0.70 14.80 -8.63
C PRO A 175 -1.17 14.22 -7.29
N ALA A 176 -0.77 14.83 -6.18
CA ALA A 176 -1.15 14.34 -4.85
C ALA A 176 -2.66 14.44 -4.58
N ALA A 177 -3.33 15.49 -5.07
CA ALA A 177 -4.77 15.68 -4.92
C ALA A 177 -5.61 14.69 -5.73
N THR A 178 -5.14 14.28 -6.91
CA THR A 178 -5.94 13.47 -7.86
C THR A 178 -6.34 12.10 -7.30
N MET A 179 -5.55 11.50 -6.42
CA MET A 179 -5.91 10.23 -5.78
C MET A 179 -7.14 10.37 -4.87
N SER A 180 -7.26 11.49 -4.15
CA SER A 180 -8.44 11.77 -3.34
C SER A 180 -9.68 11.96 -4.20
N ILE A 181 -9.54 12.66 -5.32
CA ILE A 181 -10.62 12.89 -6.30
C ILE A 181 -11.08 11.56 -6.91
N PHE A 182 -10.16 10.67 -7.25
CA PHE A 182 -10.48 9.31 -7.71
C PHE A 182 -11.34 8.55 -6.68
N ASN A 183 -10.92 8.54 -5.42
CA ASN A 183 -11.67 7.86 -4.36
C ASN A 183 -13.08 8.44 -4.19
N LEU A 184 -13.22 9.77 -4.23
CA LEU A 184 -14.51 10.46 -4.16
C LEU A 184 -15.39 10.15 -5.37
N ALA A 185 -14.82 10.07 -6.59
CA ALA A 185 -15.58 9.69 -7.78
C ALA A 185 -16.21 8.31 -7.61
N VAL A 186 -15.46 7.31 -7.12
CA VAL A 186 -16.02 5.97 -6.88
C VAL A 186 -17.18 6.03 -5.88
N ILE A 187 -17.04 6.76 -4.77
CA ILE A 187 -18.12 6.92 -3.77
C ILE A 187 -19.35 7.56 -4.39
N ILE A 188 -19.17 8.66 -5.12
CA ILE A 188 -20.27 9.42 -5.75
C ILE A 188 -21.03 8.55 -6.76
N PHE A 189 -20.32 7.81 -7.61
CA PHE A 189 -20.98 6.95 -8.59
C PHE A 189 -21.70 5.76 -7.95
N MET A 190 -21.15 5.16 -6.88
CA MET A 190 -21.87 4.15 -6.11
C MET A 190 -23.18 4.73 -5.51
N LEU A 191 -23.13 5.95 -4.96
CA LEU A 191 -24.32 6.65 -4.46
C LEU A 191 -25.34 6.93 -5.58
N ILE A 192 -24.92 7.34 -6.76
CA ILE A 192 -25.82 7.59 -7.90
C ILE A 192 -26.50 6.29 -8.35
N PHE A 193 -25.71 5.22 -8.50
CA PHE A 193 -26.19 3.93 -8.99
C PHE A 193 -26.97 3.13 -7.93
N SER A 194 -26.89 3.52 -6.65
CA SER A 194 -27.73 2.91 -5.60
C SER A 194 -29.22 3.15 -5.83
N LYS A 195 -29.58 4.24 -6.50
CA LYS A 195 -30.98 4.53 -6.87
C LYS A 195 -31.62 3.49 -7.82
N ILE A 196 -30.76 2.82 -8.60
CA ILE A 196 -31.19 1.75 -9.52
C ILE A 196 -30.75 0.35 -9.04
N LYS A 197 -30.27 0.26 -7.79
CA LYS A 197 -29.78 -0.99 -7.15
C LYS A 197 -28.66 -1.69 -7.94
N ARG A 198 -27.77 -0.91 -8.56
CA ARG A 198 -26.62 -1.39 -9.35
C ARG A 198 -25.32 -0.72 -8.88
N GLU A 199 -25.08 -0.76 -7.57
CA GLU A 199 -23.89 -0.17 -6.94
C GLU A 199 -22.58 -0.82 -7.40
N ASP A 200 -22.66 -2.05 -7.86
CA ASP A 200 -21.60 -2.77 -8.56
C ASP A 200 -21.14 -2.04 -9.83
N LEU A 201 -22.09 -1.62 -10.67
CA LEU A 201 -21.80 -0.76 -11.84
C LEU A 201 -21.32 0.62 -11.41
N GLY A 202 -21.88 1.16 -10.32
CA GLY A 202 -21.44 2.43 -9.74
C GLY A 202 -19.97 2.41 -9.39
N PHE A 203 -19.46 1.32 -8.81
CA PHE A 203 -18.03 1.14 -8.56
C PHE A 203 -17.23 1.17 -9.87
N VAL A 204 -17.62 0.38 -10.87
CA VAL A 204 -16.93 0.29 -12.16
C VAL A 204 -16.88 1.64 -12.88
N VAL A 205 -18.03 2.30 -13.00
CA VAL A 205 -18.13 3.63 -13.64
C VAL A 205 -17.34 4.66 -12.84
N GLY A 206 -17.43 4.63 -11.51
CA GLY A 206 -16.68 5.53 -10.64
C GLY A 206 -15.16 5.39 -10.78
N VAL A 207 -14.66 4.16 -10.95
CA VAL A 207 -13.25 3.90 -11.23
C VAL A 207 -12.83 4.47 -12.58
N MET A 208 -13.61 4.22 -13.64
CA MET A 208 -13.29 4.69 -15.00
C MET A 208 -13.40 6.22 -15.11
N VAL A 209 -14.47 6.82 -14.59
CA VAL A 209 -14.62 8.28 -14.58
C VAL A 209 -13.58 8.93 -13.66
N GLY A 210 -13.30 8.34 -12.51
CA GLY A 210 -12.31 8.86 -11.57
C GLY A 210 -10.92 8.97 -12.18
N VAL A 211 -10.46 7.97 -12.94
CA VAL A 211 -9.15 8.03 -13.60
C VAL A 211 -9.13 9.02 -14.78
N VAL A 212 -10.23 9.15 -15.52
CA VAL A 212 -10.36 10.17 -16.58
C VAL A 212 -10.28 11.58 -15.98
N ILE A 213 -10.96 11.82 -14.86
CA ILE A 213 -10.89 13.10 -14.13
C ILE A 213 -9.44 13.37 -13.67
N GLN A 214 -8.71 12.36 -13.20
CA GLN A 214 -7.29 12.51 -12.84
C GLN A 214 -6.46 13.00 -14.04
N ILE A 215 -6.65 12.42 -15.23
CA ILE A 215 -5.96 12.83 -16.44
C ILE A 215 -6.31 14.28 -16.79
N ILE A 216 -7.61 14.62 -16.81
CA ILE A 216 -8.10 15.96 -17.13
C ILE A 216 -7.47 17.00 -16.20
N ILE A 217 -7.50 16.80 -14.90
CA ILE A 217 -6.94 17.74 -13.92
C ILE A 217 -5.43 17.91 -14.10
N GLN A 218 -4.71 16.85 -14.43
CA GLN A 218 -3.25 16.90 -14.59
C GLN A 218 -2.81 17.50 -15.92
N ILE A 219 -3.62 17.40 -16.97
CA ILE A 219 -3.25 17.94 -18.27
C ILE A 219 -3.24 19.48 -18.28
N PHE A 220 -4.14 20.15 -17.53
CA PHE A 220 -4.22 21.60 -17.50
C PHE A 220 -2.89 22.32 -17.14
N PRO A 221 -2.17 21.96 -16.06
CA PRO A 221 -0.87 22.58 -15.79
C PRO A 221 0.20 22.21 -16.82
N ILE A 222 0.10 21.01 -17.45
CA ILE A 222 1.06 20.60 -18.50
C ILE A 222 0.91 21.46 -19.77
N LEU A 223 -0.33 21.81 -20.15
CA LEU A 223 -0.61 22.69 -21.29
C LEU A 223 0.02 24.11 -21.13
N LYS A 224 0.34 24.52 -19.90
CA LYS A 224 1.05 25.76 -19.62
C LYS A 224 2.57 25.64 -19.76
N ILE A 225 3.11 24.42 -19.80
CA ILE A 225 4.56 24.14 -19.84
C ILE A 225 4.96 23.75 -21.27
N ILE A 226 4.21 22.83 -21.88
CA ILE A 226 4.49 22.29 -23.21
C ILE A 226 3.21 22.23 -24.05
N LYS A 227 3.36 22.08 -25.35
CA LYS A 227 2.30 21.62 -26.26
C LYS A 227 2.38 20.09 -26.36
N PRO A 228 1.54 19.35 -25.60
CA PRO A 228 1.67 17.91 -25.53
C PRO A 228 1.42 17.28 -26.89
N LYS A 229 2.40 16.52 -27.36
CA LYS A 229 2.32 15.69 -28.57
C LYS A 229 2.47 14.24 -28.17
N ILE A 230 2.04 13.34 -29.02
CA ILE A 230 2.23 11.90 -28.86
C ILE A 230 3.15 11.43 -29.99
N SER A 231 4.21 10.72 -29.64
CA SER A 231 5.13 10.09 -30.60
C SER A 231 5.38 8.66 -30.19
N PHE A 232 5.18 7.76 -31.11
CA PHE A 232 5.40 6.33 -30.86
C PHE A 232 6.86 5.91 -31.04
N ASN A 233 7.69 6.80 -31.54
CA ASN A 233 9.11 6.54 -31.74
C ASN A 233 9.86 6.56 -30.40
N SER A 234 10.78 5.59 -30.22
CA SER A 234 11.68 5.55 -29.08
C SER A 234 12.75 6.63 -29.18
N ASN A 235 13.09 7.23 -28.03
CA ASN A 235 14.20 8.16 -27.90
C ASN A 235 15.07 7.83 -26.68
N GLU A 236 16.13 8.61 -26.43
CA GLU A 236 17.04 8.40 -25.28
C GLU A 236 16.31 8.42 -23.93
N TYR A 237 15.26 9.24 -23.78
CA TYR A 237 14.50 9.39 -22.54
C TYR A 237 13.60 8.17 -22.26
N SER A 238 12.88 7.70 -23.27
CA SER A 238 12.04 6.52 -23.13
C SER A 238 12.86 5.26 -22.92
N LYS A 239 13.99 5.08 -23.64
CA LYS A 239 14.92 3.96 -23.41
C LYS A 239 15.40 3.93 -21.96
N ARG A 240 15.87 5.07 -21.44
CA ARG A 240 16.33 5.18 -20.05
C ARG A 240 15.26 4.81 -19.04
N ILE A 241 14.00 5.17 -19.31
CA ILE A 241 12.86 4.79 -18.45
C ILE A 241 12.68 3.27 -18.46
N TRP A 242 12.70 2.62 -19.63
CA TRP A 242 12.53 1.18 -19.73
C TRP A 242 13.68 0.42 -19.06
N ASP A 243 14.91 0.86 -19.26
CA ASP A 243 16.11 0.27 -18.63
C ASP A 243 16.02 0.32 -17.08
N ALA A 244 15.45 1.40 -16.55
CA ALA A 244 15.23 1.53 -15.10
C ALA A 244 13.99 0.77 -14.59
N LEU A 245 12.93 0.68 -15.40
CA LEU A 245 11.63 0.13 -15.01
C LEU A 245 11.60 -1.40 -15.02
N LEU A 246 12.22 -2.03 -16.03
CA LEU A 246 12.19 -3.49 -16.19
C LEU A 246 12.76 -4.26 -15.00
N PRO A 247 13.91 -3.90 -14.40
CA PRO A 247 14.41 -4.57 -13.19
C PRO A 247 13.46 -4.41 -11.99
N VAL A 248 12.82 -3.25 -11.88
CA VAL A 248 11.89 -2.95 -10.78
C VAL A 248 10.60 -3.79 -10.91
N ILE A 249 10.07 -3.90 -12.12
CA ILE A 249 8.91 -4.78 -12.41
C ILE A 249 9.27 -6.23 -12.10
N ALA A 250 10.43 -6.71 -12.56
CA ALA A 250 10.88 -8.07 -12.31
C ALA A 250 11.02 -8.36 -10.80
N GLY A 251 11.59 -7.42 -10.04
CA GLY A 251 11.72 -7.56 -8.58
C GLY A 251 10.38 -7.58 -7.83
N GLY A 252 9.39 -6.81 -8.31
CA GLY A 252 8.04 -6.78 -7.74
C GLY A 252 7.13 -7.92 -8.17
N ALA A 253 7.45 -8.61 -9.26
CA ALA A 253 6.59 -9.63 -9.87
C ALA A 253 6.29 -10.79 -8.91
N VAL A 254 7.27 -11.27 -8.15
CA VAL A 254 7.10 -12.38 -7.20
C VAL A 254 5.99 -12.08 -6.18
N TYR A 255 5.98 -10.85 -5.64
CA TYR A 255 4.94 -10.43 -4.69
C TYR A 255 3.55 -10.40 -5.34
N GLN A 256 3.45 -9.88 -6.57
CA GLN A 256 2.17 -9.80 -7.28
C GLN A 256 1.66 -11.18 -7.70
N ILE A 257 2.54 -12.08 -8.13
CA ILE A 257 2.19 -13.47 -8.43
C ILE A 257 1.67 -14.17 -7.17
N ASN A 258 2.35 -13.99 -6.02
CA ASN A 258 1.89 -14.53 -4.74
C ASN A 258 0.47 -14.05 -4.40
N PHE A 259 0.20 -12.76 -4.57
CA PHE A 259 -1.13 -12.19 -4.35
C PHE A 259 -2.21 -12.81 -5.26
N LEU A 260 -1.92 -12.97 -6.56
CA LEU A 260 -2.86 -13.55 -7.51
C LEU A 260 -3.10 -15.04 -7.26
N VAL A 261 -2.05 -15.81 -6.96
CA VAL A 261 -2.15 -17.24 -6.62
C VAL A 261 -2.93 -17.45 -5.33
N SER A 262 -2.64 -16.68 -4.29
CA SER A 262 -3.40 -16.73 -3.02
C SER A 262 -4.89 -16.44 -3.26
N ARG A 263 -5.21 -15.49 -4.15
CA ARG A 263 -6.59 -15.16 -4.52
C ARG A 263 -7.27 -16.29 -5.30
N ALA A 264 -6.54 -16.92 -6.22
CA ALA A 264 -7.04 -18.07 -6.96
C ALA A 264 -7.39 -19.23 -6.00
N ILE A 265 -6.50 -19.53 -5.05
CA ILE A 265 -6.76 -20.57 -4.04
C ILE A 265 -7.90 -20.13 -3.10
N ALA A 266 -7.98 -18.86 -2.72
CA ALA A 266 -9.05 -18.35 -1.86
C ALA A 266 -10.45 -18.52 -2.47
N SER A 267 -10.56 -18.60 -3.80
CA SER A 267 -11.83 -18.86 -4.47
C SER A 267 -12.47 -20.21 -4.12
N PHE A 268 -11.68 -21.19 -3.67
CA PHE A 268 -12.18 -22.48 -3.18
C PHE A 268 -12.74 -22.40 -1.75
N GLY A 269 -12.47 -21.34 -1.02
CA GLY A 269 -12.96 -21.15 0.35
C GLY A 269 -14.47 -20.82 0.46
N GLY A 270 -15.18 -20.76 -0.67
CA GLY A 270 -16.60 -20.42 -0.75
C GLY A 270 -16.86 -18.91 -0.87
N GLU A 271 -18.13 -18.56 -0.94
CA GLU A 271 -18.60 -17.17 -1.05
C GLU A 271 -18.12 -16.32 0.12
N LYS A 272 -17.96 -15.01 -0.13
CA LYS A 272 -17.49 -13.99 0.82
C LYS A 272 -16.00 -14.11 1.20
N THR A 273 -15.32 -15.23 0.86
CA THR A 273 -13.92 -15.48 1.27
C THR A 273 -12.96 -14.39 0.77
N ILE A 274 -13.04 -14.03 -0.51
CA ILE A 274 -12.16 -13.01 -1.09
C ILE A 274 -12.44 -11.64 -0.49
N SER A 275 -13.71 -11.33 -0.22
CA SER A 275 -14.15 -10.09 0.42
C SER A 275 -13.60 -9.99 1.85
N PHE A 276 -13.76 -11.03 2.67
CA PHE A 276 -13.23 -11.06 4.05
C PHE A 276 -11.72 -10.83 4.08
N LEU A 277 -10.97 -11.52 3.22
CA LEU A 277 -9.52 -11.35 3.11
C LEU A 277 -9.15 -9.94 2.64
N THR A 278 -9.89 -9.39 1.69
CA THR A 278 -9.60 -8.06 1.14
C THR A 278 -9.84 -6.96 2.17
N TYR A 279 -10.95 -7.01 2.91
CA TYR A 279 -11.24 -6.03 3.95
C TYR A 279 -10.30 -6.18 5.16
N ALA A 280 -10.00 -7.40 5.60
CA ALA A 280 -9.06 -7.65 6.69
C ALA A 280 -7.63 -7.14 6.38
N MET A 281 -7.17 -7.32 5.15
CA MET A 281 -5.84 -6.90 4.71
C MET A 281 -5.61 -5.39 4.90
N ARG A 282 -6.67 -4.55 4.82
CA ARG A 282 -6.55 -3.08 5.02
C ARG A 282 -6.03 -2.72 6.40
N PHE A 283 -6.51 -3.41 7.42
CA PHE A 283 -6.07 -3.18 8.81
C PHE A 283 -4.69 -3.79 9.08
N PHE A 284 -4.41 -4.94 8.49
CA PHE A 284 -3.08 -5.56 8.56
C PHE A 284 -1.99 -4.69 7.92
N GLU A 285 -2.26 -4.11 6.74
CA GLU A 285 -1.31 -3.25 6.03
C GLU A 285 -1.09 -1.89 6.72
N PHE A 286 -2.01 -1.42 7.56
CA PHE A 286 -1.93 -0.10 8.17
C PHE A 286 -0.69 0.09 9.07
N PRO A 287 -0.42 -0.76 10.08
CA PRO A 287 0.79 -0.63 10.91
C PRO A 287 2.09 -0.77 10.09
N LEU A 288 2.10 -1.64 9.10
CA LEU A 288 3.25 -1.83 8.22
C LEU A 288 3.53 -0.58 7.40
N GLY A 289 2.50 -0.03 6.77
CA GLY A 289 2.60 1.13 5.88
C GLY A 289 2.99 2.42 6.59
N VAL A 290 2.45 2.63 7.80
CA VAL A 290 2.71 3.86 8.56
C VAL A 290 4.05 3.81 9.28
N PHE A 291 4.37 2.70 9.93
CA PHE A 291 5.52 2.64 10.83
C PHE A 291 6.70 1.86 10.24
N VAL A 292 6.49 0.60 9.84
CA VAL A 292 7.59 -0.29 9.48
C VAL A 292 8.30 0.17 8.21
N TYR A 293 7.56 0.56 7.18
CA TYR A 293 8.15 1.08 5.95
C TYR A 293 8.84 2.43 6.16
N SER A 294 8.31 3.28 7.03
CA SER A 294 8.96 4.54 7.39
C SER A 294 10.29 4.32 8.11
N ILE A 295 10.31 3.40 9.10
CA ILE A 295 11.55 3.02 9.80
C ILE A 295 12.57 2.45 8.80
N SER A 296 12.15 1.54 7.92
CA SER A 296 13.00 0.96 6.87
C SER A 296 13.61 2.03 5.96
N TYR A 297 12.77 2.97 5.50
CA TYR A 297 13.19 4.03 4.58
C TYR A 297 14.23 4.97 5.22
N VAL A 298 14.00 5.38 6.45
CA VAL A 298 14.92 6.26 7.20
C VAL A 298 16.23 5.53 7.55
N SER A 299 16.15 4.23 7.85
CA SER A 299 17.33 3.44 8.24
C SER A 299 18.24 3.07 7.07
N LEU A 300 17.72 3.01 5.85
CA LEU A 300 18.44 2.56 4.65
C LEU A 300 19.76 3.33 4.39
N PRO A 301 19.81 4.67 4.39
CA PRO A 301 21.06 5.41 4.18
C PRO A 301 22.10 5.09 5.22
N PHE A 302 21.73 5.06 6.51
CA PHE A 302 22.66 4.76 7.61
C PHE A 302 23.15 3.32 7.58
N MET A 303 22.32 2.37 7.14
CA MET A 303 22.77 0.99 6.91
C MET A 303 23.74 0.90 5.73
N ALA A 304 23.58 1.74 4.70
CA ALA A 304 24.46 1.78 3.54
C ALA A 304 25.85 2.35 3.83
N GLU A 305 26.03 3.15 4.89
CA GLU A 305 27.34 3.63 5.35
C GLU A 305 28.28 2.49 5.81
N GLY A 306 27.72 1.34 6.20
CA GLY A 306 28.48 0.17 6.62
C GLY A 306 29.01 0.23 8.06
N GLY A 307 29.86 -0.71 8.43
CA GLY A 307 30.57 -0.72 9.70
C GLY A 307 29.69 -0.62 10.96
N LYS A 308 30.04 0.28 11.87
CA LYS A 308 29.33 0.51 13.14
C LYS A 308 27.95 1.15 12.90
N SER A 309 27.86 2.13 11.96
CA SER A 309 26.61 2.82 11.60
C SER A 309 25.54 1.83 11.13
N ARG A 310 25.91 0.86 10.27
CA ARG A 310 25.00 -0.21 9.81
C ARG A 310 24.44 -1.02 10.98
N LYS A 311 25.32 -1.50 11.90
CA LYS A 311 24.90 -2.35 13.02
C LYS A 311 23.98 -1.59 13.98
N GLU A 312 24.33 -0.36 14.33
CA GLU A 312 23.50 0.47 15.22
C GLU A 312 22.14 0.81 14.58
N SER A 313 22.15 1.21 13.33
CA SER A 313 20.91 1.54 12.60
C SER A 313 20.01 0.31 12.46
N PHE A 314 20.56 -0.87 12.17
CA PHE A 314 19.84 -2.13 12.13
C PHE A 314 19.22 -2.48 13.49
N SER A 315 20.00 -2.46 14.58
CA SER A 315 19.51 -2.73 15.93
C SER A 315 18.38 -1.76 16.33
N ARG A 316 18.55 -0.46 16.08
CA ARG A 316 17.51 0.54 16.33
C ARG A 316 16.24 0.29 15.49
N ALA A 317 16.40 -0.06 14.22
CA ALA A 317 15.27 -0.36 13.34
C ALA A 317 14.47 -1.58 13.81
N ILE A 318 15.13 -2.67 14.23
CA ILE A 318 14.48 -3.84 14.84
C ILE A 318 13.76 -3.46 16.13
N PHE A 319 14.43 -2.73 17.03
CA PHE A 319 13.86 -2.28 18.30
C PHE A 319 12.59 -1.44 18.09
N PHE A 320 12.65 -0.37 17.28
CA PHE A 320 11.48 0.50 17.06
C PHE A 320 10.36 -0.22 16.32
N SER A 321 10.68 -1.05 15.34
CA SER A 321 9.67 -1.82 14.61
C SER A 321 8.94 -2.80 15.54
N THR A 322 9.66 -3.52 16.40
CA THR A 322 9.07 -4.48 17.34
C THR A 322 8.30 -3.77 18.45
N ALA A 323 8.83 -2.67 19.01
CA ALA A 323 8.15 -1.89 20.04
C ALA A 323 6.78 -1.35 19.59
N ILE A 324 6.63 -1.04 18.30
CA ILE A 324 5.37 -0.54 17.73
C ILE A 324 4.46 -1.69 17.26
N VAL A 325 5.03 -2.68 16.59
CA VAL A 325 4.25 -3.75 15.95
C VAL A 325 3.69 -4.74 16.97
N ILE A 326 4.38 -5.00 18.07
CA ILE A 326 3.89 -5.93 19.10
C ILE A 326 2.54 -5.46 19.70
N PRO A 327 2.40 -4.23 20.23
CA PRO A 327 1.11 -3.75 20.72
C PRO A 327 0.08 -3.58 19.60
N ALA A 328 0.48 -3.22 18.39
CA ALA A 328 -0.41 -3.17 17.23
C ALA A 328 -0.99 -4.56 16.90
N THR A 329 -0.15 -5.60 16.93
CA THR A 329 -0.58 -7.00 16.74
C THR A 329 -1.60 -7.41 17.82
N ALA A 330 -1.30 -7.14 19.10
CA ALA A 330 -2.22 -7.44 20.21
C ALA A 330 -3.56 -6.69 20.05
N GLY A 331 -3.50 -5.41 19.66
CA GLY A 331 -4.69 -4.61 19.40
C GLY A 331 -5.54 -5.16 18.25
N LEU A 332 -4.92 -5.51 17.13
CA LEU A 332 -5.61 -6.07 15.96
C LEU A 332 -6.22 -7.45 16.26
N ILE A 333 -5.57 -8.28 17.07
CA ILE A 333 -6.09 -9.59 17.48
C ILE A 333 -7.27 -9.41 18.44
N LEU A 334 -7.07 -8.70 19.55
CA LEU A 334 -8.07 -8.58 20.62
C LEU A 334 -9.29 -7.77 20.17
N PHE A 335 -9.08 -6.66 19.47
CA PHE A 335 -10.15 -5.77 19.04
C PHE A 335 -10.57 -5.96 17.57
N SER A 336 -10.24 -7.10 16.93
CA SER A 336 -10.60 -7.37 15.54
C SER A 336 -12.08 -7.15 15.24
N LYS A 337 -12.98 -7.74 16.04
CA LYS A 337 -14.44 -7.59 15.88
C LYS A 337 -14.91 -6.14 16.04
N PRO A 338 -14.60 -5.40 17.11
CA PRO A 338 -14.92 -3.98 17.22
C PRO A 338 -14.39 -3.14 16.08
N ILE A 339 -13.12 -3.34 15.69
CA ILE A 339 -12.49 -2.59 14.57
C ILE A 339 -13.33 -2.76 13.29
N ILE A 340 -13.58 -4.00 12.89
CA ILE A 340 -14.36 -4.30 11.68
C ILE A 340 -15.79 -3.79 11.80
N TYR A 341 -16.43 -3.97 12.96
CA TYR A 341 -17.79 -3.51 13.22
C TYR A 341 -17.96 -1.99 13.08
N PHE A 342 -17.03 -1.21 13.63
CA PHE A 342 -17.12 0.26 13.56
C PHE A 342 -16.77 0.81 12.19
N VAL A 343 -15.88 0.15 11.45
CA VAL A 343 -15.46 0.65 10.14
C VAL A 343 -16.40 0.16 9.04
N PHE A 344 -16.77 -1.12 9.05
CA PHE A 344 -17.53 -1.72 7.95
C PHE A 344 -18.95 -2.18 8.31
N GLY A 345 -19.29 -2.38 9.57
CA GLY A 345 -20.58 -2.94 10.01
C GLY A 345 -21.77 -2.01 9.78
N TYR A 346 -22.01 -1.58 8.54
CA TYR A 346 -23.09 -0.72 8.09
C TYR A 346 -23.64 -1.18 6.74
N GLY A 347 -24.90 -0.84 6.44
CA GLY A 347 -25.54 -1.12 5.17
C GLY A 347 -25.67 -2.63 4.90
N LYS A 348 -25.19 -3.07 3.75
CA LYS A 348 -25.19 -4.49 3.34
C LYS A 348 -24.11 -5.36 4.00
N PHE A 349 -23.25 -4.77 4.82
CA PHE A 349 -22.22 -5.51 5.55
C PHE A 349 -22.78 -6.01 6.89
N GLU A 350 -23.23 -7.25 6.90
CA GLU A 350 -23.94 -7.86 8.02
C GLU A 350 -23.00 -8.26 9.17
N PHE A 351 -23.56 -8.61 10.31
CA PHE A 351 -22.75 -9.00 11.48
C PHE A 351 -21.95 -10.28 11.23
N GLU A 352 -22.46 -11.19 10.41
CA GLU A 352 -21.71 -12.38 9.97
C GLU A 352 -20.46 -11.99 9.18
N ASP A 353 -20.56 -10.96 8.33
CA ASP A 353 -19.43 -10.43 7.57
C ASP A 353 -18.38 -9.78 8.47
N VAL A 354 -18.84 -9.15 9.57
CA VAL A 354 -17.96 -8.63 10.63
C VAL A 354 -17.15 -9.78 11.25
N ILE A 355 -17.80 -10.89 11.58
CA ILE A 355 -17.14 -12.05 12.20
C ILE A 355 -16.12 -12.65 11.22
N GLY A 356 -16.52 -12.95 9.98
CA GLY A 356 -15.63 -13.57 9.01
C GLY A 356 -14.42 -12.69 8.67
N THR A 357 -14.62 -11.38 8.54
CA THR A 357 -13.53 -10.42 8.30
C THR A 357 -12.61 -10.31 9.53
N ALA A 358 -13.17 -10.29 10.74
CA ALA A 358 -12.40 -10.24 11.97
C ALA A 358 -11.54 -11.50 12.18
N GLU A 359 -12.08 -12.68 11.87
CA GLU A 359 -11.34 -13.93 11.91
C GLU A 359 -10.16 -13.94 10.94
N ALA A 360 -10.36 -13.44 9.71
CA ALA A 360 -9.27 -13.26 8.76
C ALA A 360 -8.21 -12.27 9.27
N LEU A 361 -8.64 -11.16 9.90
CA LEU A 361 -7.74 -10.16 10.48
C LEU A 361 -6.88 -10.75 11.59
N VAL A 362 -7.47 -11.56 12.49
CA VAL A 362 -6.73 -12.26 13.55
C VAL A 362 -5.63 -13.12 12.94
N MET A 363 -5.96 -13.95 11.95
CA MET A 363 -5.01 -14.86 11.32
C MET A 363 -3.88 -14.13 10.58
N TYR A 364 -4.17 -13.03 9.88
CA TYR A 364 -3.13 -12.17 9.30
C TYR A 364 -2.26 -11.52 10.38
N SER A 365 -2.88 -11.03 11.46
CA SER A 365 -2.16 -10.30 12.49
C SER A 365 -1.12 -11.13 13.23
N VAL A 366 -1.29 -12.45 13.31
CA VAL A 366 -0.26 -13.38 13.81
C VAL A 366 1.07 -13.20 13.09
N GLY A 367 1.03 -13.01 11.76
CA GLY A 367 2.23 -12.84 10.95
C GLY A 367 2.84 -11.42 10.97
N LEU A 368 2.17 -10.44 11.57
CA LEU A 368 2.56 -9.03 11.47
C LEU A 368 3.97 -8.76 11.99
N ILE A 369 4.35 -9.38 13.12
CA ILE A 369 5.69 -9.24 13.71
C ILE A 369 6.75 -9.82 12.76
N ALA A 370 6.47 -10.98 12.17
CA ALA A 370 7.39 -11.63 11.23
C ALA A 370 7.61 -10.79 9.97
N VAL A 371 6.53 -10.19 9.43
CA VAL A 371 6.63 -9.26 8.29
C VAL A 371 7.46 -8.02 8.64
N ALA A 372 7.24 -7.45 9.83
CA ALA A 372 7.96 -6.26 10.27
C ALA A 372 9.47 -6.53 10.41
N ILE A 373 9.84 -7.62 11.07
CA ILE A 373 11.25 -8.02 11.22
C ILE A 373 11.86 -8.32 9.86
N SER A 374 11.18 -9.11 9.01
CA SER A 374 11.64 -9.43 7.66
C SER A 374 11.93 -8.17 6.84
N ARG A 375 11.10 -7.15 6.96
CA ARG A 375 11.28 -5.87 6.24
C ARG A 375 12.60 -5.19 6.60
N ILE A 376 12.98 -5.20 7.88
CA ILE A 376 14.25 -4.60 8.32
C ILE A 376 15.46 -5.41 7.78
N PHE A 377 15.38 -6.75 7.80
CA PHE A 377 16.41 -7.58 7.17
C PHE A 377 16.53 -7.35 5.67
N ILE A 378 15.41 -7.26 4.96
CA ILE A 378 15.39 -6.93 3.53
C ILE A 378 16.09 -5.59 3.27
N THR A 379 15.81 -4.58 4.10
CA THR A 379 16.46 -3.27 4.02
C THR A 379 17.97 -3.34 4.24
N ASP A 380 18.41 -4.14 5.21
CA ASP A 380 19.85 -4.37 5.51
C ASP A 380 20.57 -5.08 4.34
N PHE A 381 19.94 -6.10 3.74
CA PHE A 381 20.47 -6.75 2.54
C PHE A 381 20.49 -5.82 1.32
N GLN A 382 19.49 -4.97 1.16
CA GLN A 382 19.47 -3.95 0.11
C GLN A 382 20.60 -2.93 0.29
N ALA A 383 20.80 -2.46 1.52
CA ALA A 383 21.87 -1.54 1.88
C ALA A 383 23.28 -2.11 1.62
N SER A 384 23.46 -3.42 1.81
CA SER A 384 24.72 -4.13 1.54
C SER A 384 24.88 -4.65 0.11
N GLY A 385 23.94 -4.35 -0.80
CA GLY A 385 23.99 -4.81 -2.19
C GLY A 385 23.67 -6.30 -2.39
N GLN A 386 23.26 -7.02 -1.36
CA GLN A 386 22.96 -8.45 -1.40
C GLN A 386 21.52 -8.72 -1.87
N LEU A 387 21.16 -8.22 -3.05
CA LEU A 387 19.76 -8.22 -3.55
C LEU A 387 19.20 -9.63 -3.82
N LYS A 388 20.06 -10.64 -4.01
CA LYS A 388 19.64 -12.03 -4.26
C LYS A 388 18.92 -12.65 -3.05
N ILE A 389 19.33 -12.33 -1.81
CA ILE A 389 18.78 -12.93 -0.59
C ILE A 389 17.31 -12.53 -0.40
N PRO A 390 16.90 -11.25 -0.47
CA PRO A 390 15.48 -10.86 -0.47
C PRO A 390 14.64 -11.54 -1.55
N VAL A 391 15.17 -11.69 -2.76
CA VAL A 391 14.44 -12.36 -3.85
C VAL A 391 14.20 -13.84 -3.52
N ILE A 392 15.22 -14.56 -3.05
CA ILE A 392 15.08 -15.96 -2.64
C ILE A 392 14.10 -16.09 -1.48
N SER A 393 14.16 -15.20 -0.49
CA SER A 393 13.19 -15.15 0.61
C SER A 393 11.76 -14.96 0.12
N GLY A 394 11.55 -14.09 -0.87
CA GLY A 394 10.25 -13.88 -1.52
C GLY A 394 9.73 -15.14 -2.22
N ILE A 395 10.60 -15.86 -2.93
CA ILE A 395 10.25 -17.14 -3.58
C ILE A 395 9.88 -18.21 -2.55
N ILE A 396 10.65 -18.34 -1.47
CA ILE A 396 10.35 -19.26 -0.37
C ILE A 396 8.99 -18.89 0.25
N ALA A 397 8.76 -17.63 0.55
CA ALA A 397 7.49 -17.16 1.09
C ALA A 397 6.31 -17.50 0.16
N PHE A 398 6.49 -17.29 -1.15
CA PHE A 398 5.49 -17.63 -2.16
C PHE A 398 5.16 -19.12 -2.16
N LEU A 399 6.17 -19.99 -2.25
CA LEU A 399 5.97 -21.44 -2.30
C LEU A 399 5.31 -21.96 -1.03
N VAL A 400 5.79 -21.53 0.13
CA VAL A 400 5.22 -21.91 1.42
C VAL A 400 3.77 -21.43 1.54
N ASN A 401 3.51 -20.16 1.18
CA ASN A 401 2.16 -19.62 1.20
C ASN A 401 1.21 -20.40 0.28
N ALA A 402 1.62 -20.71 -0.96
CA ALA A 402 0.81 -21.47 -1.89
C ALA A 402 0.48 -22.87 -1.36
N VAL A 403 1.47 -23.59 -0.83
CA VAL A 403 1.28 -24.93 -0.24
C VAL A 403 0.32 -24.89 0.95
N PHE A 404 0.55 -23.98 1.90
CA PHE A 404 -0.32 -23.87 3.08
C PHE A 404 -1.72 -23.34 2.72
N CYS A 405 -1.86 -22.46 1.73
CA CYS A 405 -3.17 -22.06 1.22
C CYS A 405 -3.96 -23.26 0.70
N LEU A 406 -3.33 -24.12 -0.11
CA LEU A 406 -3.99 -25.34 -0.63
C LEU A 406 -4.41 -26.31 0.47
N ILE A 407 -3.57 -26.50 1.49
CA ILE A 407 -3.86 -27.41 2.61
C ILE A 407 -4.96 -26.85 3.51
N LEU A 408 -4.95 -25.52 3.77
CA LEU A 408 -5.78 -24.91 4.78
C LEU A 408 -7.07 -24.29 4.24
N VAL A 409 -7.23 -24.13 2.91
CA VAL A 409 -8.44 -23.52 2.33
C VAL A 409 -9.69 -24.34 2.61
N GLU A 410 -9.61 -25.64 2.50
CA GLU A 410 -10.78 -26.53 2.67
C GLU A 410 -11.25 -26.58 4.13
N PRO A 411 -10.39 -26.87 5.14
CA PRO A 411 -10.82 -26.95 6.54
C PRO A 411 -11.06 -25.60 7.20
N LEU A 412 -10.35 -24.53 6.81
CA LEU A 412 -10.37 -23.23 7.51
C LEU A 412 -10.88 -22.07 6.64
N LYS A 413 -11.18 -22.29 5.35
CA LYS A 413 -11.67 -21.27 4.40
C LYS A 413 -10.79 -20.02 4.43
N HIS A 414 -11.40 -18.82 4.60
CA HIS A 414 -10.70 -17.54 4.68
C HIS A 414 -9.65 -17.48 5.82
N LYS A 415 -9.91 -18.16 6.96
CA LYS A 415 -8.93 -18.25 8.07
C LYS A 415 -7.66 -18.97 7.63
N GLY A 416 -7.81 -20.05 6.86
CA GLY A 416 -6.69 -20.85 6.37
C GLY A 416 -5.77 -20.05 5.44
N ILE A 417 -6.34 -19.26 4.54
CA ILE A 417 -5.58 -18.42 3.62
C ILE A 417 -4.80 -17.32 4.39
N ALA A 418 -5.45 -16.67 5.34
CA ALA A 418 -4.80 -15.66 6.18
C ALA A 418 -3.69 -16.25 7.06
N LEU A 419 -3.93 -17.45 7.62
CA LEU A 419 -2.93 -18.17 8.43
C LEU A 419 -1.75 -18.65 7.57
N ALA A 420 -1.98 -19.13 6.35
CA ALA A 420 -0.93 -19.49 5.41
C ALA A 420 0.03 -18.33 5.14
N SER A 421 -0.51 -17.11 4.95
CA SER A 421 0.29 -15.89 4.81
C SER A 421 1.13 -15.58 6.05
N SER A 422 0.60 -15.83 7.24
CA SER A 422 1.35 -15.67 8.51
C SER A 422 2.47 -16.70 8.62
N ILE A 423 2.19 -17.99 8.35
CA ILE A 423 3.19 -19.06 8.37
C ILE A 423 4.32 -18.76 7.38
N SER A 424 3.98 -18.37 6.15
CA SER A 424 4.98 -18.04 5.13
C SER A 424 5.87 -16.86 5.55
N SER A 425 5.30 -15.88 6.25
CA SER A 425 6.04 -14.73 6.77
C SER A 425 7.04 -15.13 7.86
N PHE A 426 6.68 -16.06 8.75
CA PHE A 426 7.61 -16.60 9.75
C PHE A 426 8.75 -17.39 9.09
N ILE A 427 8.46 -18.22 8.10
CA ILE A 427 9.50 -19.00 7.39
C ILE A 427 10.44 -18.06 6.64
N SER A 428 9.91 -17.05 5.97
CA SER A 428 10.69 -15.99 5.32
C SER A 428 11.60 -15.27 6.32
N MET A 429 11.09 -14.88 7.47
CA MET A 429 11.84 -14.24 8.55
C MET A 429 12.99 -15.14 9.03
N ILE A 430 12.71 -16.41 9.30
CA ILE A 430 13.73 -17.38 9.76
C ILE A 430 14.84 -17.53 8.71
N PHE A 431 14.47 -17.63 7.42
CA PHE A 431 15.44 -17.68 6.33
C PHE A 431 16.33 -16.44 6.28
N LEU A 432 15.74 -15.24 6.38
CA LEU A 432 16.50 -13.98 6.36
C LEU A 432 17.46 -13.87 7.55
N ILE A 433 17.01 -14.26 8.75
CA ILE A 433 17.85 -14.31 9.96
C ILE A 433 19.03 -15.28 9.76
N ALA A 434 18.76 -16.48 9.20
CA ALA A 434 19.79 -17.50 8.97
C ALA A 434 20.88 -17.05 7.98
N LYS A 435 20.50 -16.21 7.00
CA LYS A 435 21.41 -15.65 5.97
C LYS A 435 22.11 -14.37 6.40
N SER A 436 21.66 -13.72 7.45
CA SER A 436 22.23 -12.45 7.93
C SER A 436 23.46 -12.67 8.81
N ASP A 437 24.41 -11.74 8.75
CA ASP A 437 25.49 -11.61 9.71
C ASP A 437 25.00 -11.13 11.08
N ASN A 438 23.86 -10.40 11.11
CA ASN A 438 23.23 -9.85 12.31
C ASN A 438 22.19 -10.83 12.90
N LYS A 439 22.65 -12.02 13.35
CA LYS A 439 21.74 -13.06 13.87
C LYS A 439 21.20 -12.78 15.29
N LYS A 440 21.90 -11.95 16.04
CA LYS A 440 21.58 -11.68 17.45
C LYS A 440 20.61 -10.52 17.58
N ILE A 441 19.32 -10.76 17.24
CA ILE A 441 18.25 -9.76 17.36
C ILE A 441 17.38 -9.96 18.61
N PHE A 442 17.63 -11.00 19.38
CA PHE A 442 16.80 -11.36 20.55
C PHE A 442 16.74 -10.22 21.57
N ARG A 443 17.86 -9.56 21.80
CA ARG A 443 17.95 -8.42 22.74
C ARG A 443 17.06 -7.27 22.30
N GLU A 444 17.10 -6.89 21.03
CA GLU A 444 16.33 -5.79 20.46
C GLU A 444 14.84 -6.09 20.47
N VAL A 445 14.45 -7.31 20.13
CA VAL A 445 13.06 -7.77 20.18
C VAL A 445 12.55 -7.81 21.61
N LEU A 446 13.35 -8.34 22.54
CA LEU A 446 12.99 -8.37 23.98
C LEU A 446 12.87 -6.96 24.55
N MET A 447 13.79 -6.05 24.21
CA MET A 447 13.69 -4.65 24.63
C MET A 447 12.45 -3.96 24.03
N GLY A 448 12.14 -4.21 22.74
CA GLY A 448 10.92 -3.73 22.11
C GLY A 448 9.66 -4.21 22.85
N PHE A 449 9.63 -5.49 23.23
CA PHE A 449 8.56 -6.06 24.02
C PHE A 449 8.46 -5.40 25.42
N LEU A 450 9.57 -5.28 26.14
CA LEU A 450 9.59 -4.67 27.48
C LEU A 450 9.14 -3.21 27.47
N VAL A 451 9.59 -2.43 26.47
CA VAL A 451 9.18 -1.02 26.32
C VAL A 451 7.69 -0.90 25.94
N SER A 452 7.17 -1.84 25.20
CA SER A 452 5.74 -1.87 24.82
C SER A 452 4.83 -2.49 25.87
N SER A 453 5.36 -3.17 26.90
CA SER A 453 4.58 -3.88 27.91
C SER A 453 3.53 -3.03 28.64
N PRO A 454 3.76 -1.73 28.99
CA PRO A 454 2.70 -0.94 29.60
C PRO A 454 1.51 -0.70 28.66
N ALA A 455 1.77 -0.50 27.37
CA ALA A 455 0.71 -0.38 26.37
C ALA A 455 -0.04 -1.70 26.19
N LEU A 456 0.67 -2.83 26.20
CA LEU A 456 0.07 -4.17 26.15
C LEU A 456 -0.87 -4.42 27.35
N VAL A 457 -0.46 -4.03 28.54
CA VAL A 457 -1.29 -4.16 29.76
C VAL A 457 -2.59 -3.35 29.61
N ILE A 458 -2.51 -2.12 29.10
CA ILE A 458 -3.70 -1.29 28.84
C ILE A 458 -4.61 -1.96 27.81
N ILE A 459 -4.06 -2.42 26.68
CA ILE A 459 -4.80 -3.11 25.64
C ILE A 459 -5.50 -4.35 26.21
N PHE A 460 -4.80 -5.15 26.98
CA PHE A 460 -5.33 -6.38 27.57
C PHE A 460 -6.44 -6.09 28.60
N ILE A 461 -6.18 -5.21 29.56
CA ILE A 461 -7.18 -4.83 30.59
C ILE A 461 -8.42 -4.23 29.90
N SER A 462 -8.22 -3.30 28.97
CA SER A 462 -9.34 -2.69 28.24
C SER A 462 -10.14 -3.73 27.46
N SER A 463 -9.51 -4.77 26.91
CA SER A 463 -10.22 -5.84 26.20
C SER A 463 -11.18 -6.61 27.11
N ILE A 464 -10.79 -6.89 28.37
CA ILE A 464 -11.63 -7.61 29.34
C ILE A 464 -12.92 -6.84 29.61
N PHE A 465 -12.85 -5.52 29.78
CA PHE A 465 -14.02 -4.70 30.14
C PHE A 465 -14.83 -4.27 28.91
N TYR A 466 -14.18 -4.04 27.77
CA TYR A 466 -14.80 -3.48 26.60
C TYR A 466 -15.47 -4.54 25.71
N LEU A 467 -14.80 -5.67 25.43
CA LEU A 467 -15.31 -6.68 24.49
C LEU A 467 -16.68 -7.27 24.87
N PRO A 468 -17.02 -7.56 26.15
CA PRO A 468 -18.35 -8.06 26.49
C PRO A 468 -19.47 -7.04 26.28
N ASN A 469 -19.13 -5.76 26.17
CA ASN A 469 -20.10 -4.66 26.26
C ASN A 469 -20.17 -3.79 24.99
N TYR A 470 -19.23 -3.92 24.01
CA TYR A 470 -19.17 -3.00 22.87
C TYR A 470 -20.43 -2.97 21.99
N LEU A 471 -21.20 -4.06 21.95
CA LEU A 471 -22.50 -4.13 21.26
C LEU A 471 -23.67 -3.58 22.08
N LYS A 472 -23.54 -3.53 23.42
CA LYS A 472 -24.58 -3.04 24.36
C LYS A 472 -24.56 -1.52 24.52
N ILE A 473 -23.40 -0.90 24.21
CA ILE A 473 -23.19 0.54 24.32
C ILE A 473 -23.60 1.19 22.98
N PRO A 474 -24.23 2.38 22.98
CA PRO A 474 -24.52 3.11 21.73
C PRO A 474 -23.27 3.23 20.87
N LYS A 475 -23.42 3.02 19.55
CA LYS A 475 -22.31 2.83 18.60
C LYS A 475 -21.29 3.99 18.66
N VAL A 476 -21.77 5.24 18.77
CA VAL A 476 -20.92 6.43 18.87
C VAL A 476 -20.11 6.43 20.17
N SER A 477 -20.75 6.15 21.30
CA SER A 477 -20.07 6.09 22.62
C SER A 477 -19.05 4.95 22.64
N SER A 478 -19.39 3.80 22.08
CA SER A 478 -18.48 2.65 21.97
C SER A 478 -17.26 2.98 21.08
N LEU A 479 -17.45 3.68 19.98
CA LEU A 479 -16.37 4.17 19.13
C LEU A 479 -15.45 5.17 19.87
N LEU A 480 -16.02 6.08 20.65
CA LEU A 480 -15.25 7.04 21.46
C LEU A 480 -14.41 6.33 22.53
N ILE A 481 -14.99 5.34 23.22
CA ILE A 481 -14.25 4.52 24.19
C ILE A 481 -13.10 3.78 23.50
N PHE A 482 -13.38 3.12 22.39
CA PHE A 482 -12.34 2.43 21.61
C PHE A 482 -11.23 3.39 21.15
N GLY A 483 -11.59 4.56 20.60
CA GLY A 483 -10.65 5.61 20.25
C GLY A 483 -9.81 6.07 21.44
N GLY A 484 -10.42 6.22 22.62
CA GLY A 484 -9.73 6.53 23.87
C GLY A 484 -8.70 5.46 24.26
N ILE A 485 -9.05 4.18 24.16
CA ILE A 485 -8.13 3.06 24.42
C ILE A 485 -6.91 3.14 23.48
N VAL A 486 -7.13 3.35 22.20
CA VAL A 486 -6.05 3.47 21.19
C VAL A 486 -5.16 4.67 21.49
N ILE A 487 -5.74 5.83 21.80
CA ILE A 487 -4.98 7.05 22.10
C ILE A 487 -4.14 6.86 23.39
N ILE A 488 -4.74 6.37 24.48
CA ILE A 488 -4.03 6.17 25.74
C ILE A 488 -2.90 5.17 25.58
N SER A 489 -3.15 4.02 24.94
CA SER A 489 -2.11 3.03 24.66
C SER A 489 -0.96 3.59 23.83
N SER A 490 -1.27 4.41 22.83
CA SER A 490 -0.26 5.05 21.97
C SER A 490 0.56 6.10 22.74
N LEU A 491 -0.08 6.92 23.58
CA LEU A 491 0.60 7.90 24.43
C LEU A 491 1.52 7.24 25.45
N VAL A 492 1.07 6.15 26.08
CA VAL A 492 1.88 5.37 27.02
C VAL A 492 3.08 4.74 26.32
N LEU A 493 2.90 4.19 25.11
CA LEU A 493 3.99 3.68 24.31
C LEU A 493 5.02 4.78 23.97
N LEU A 494 4.56 5.93 23.50
CA LEU A 494 5.44 7.08 23.20
C LEU A 494 6.20 7.55 24.44
N GLY A 495 5.55 7.61 25.60
CA GLY A 495 6.20 7.94 26.88
C GLY A 495 7.28 6.93 27.26
N SER A 496 7.01 5.64 27.10
CA SER A 496 7.96 4.56 27.36
C SER A 496 9.17 4.61 26.42
N LEU A 497 8.95 4.86 25.13
CA LEU A 497 10.00 5.05 24.12
C LEU A 497 10.88 6.27 24.44
N LYS A 498 10.27 7.39 24.83
CA LYS A 498 11.00 8.61 25.20
C LYS A 498 11.87 8.40 26.44
N LYS A 499 11.33 7.72 27.46
CA LYS A 499 12.09 7.38 28.69
C LYS A 499 13.26 6.45 28.40
N PHE A 500 13.05 5.45 27.57
CA PHE A 500 14.09 4.51 27.15
C PHE A 500 15.21 5.22 26.39
N ASN A 501 14.87 6.06 25.38
CA ASN A 501 15.86 6.78 24.58
C ASN A 501 16.70 7.74 25.44
N LYS A 502 16.09 8.41 26.43
CA LYS A 502 16.82 9.28 27.37
C LYS A 502 17.83 8.50 28.21
N LYS A 503 17.48 7.27 28.65
CA LYS A 503 18.38 6.41 29.43
C LYS A 503 19.58 5.92 28.59
N THR A 504 19.33 5.53 27.34
CA THR A 504 20.36 5.02 26.41
C THR A 504 21.31 6.13 25.90
N LEU A 505 20.91 7.39 25.95
CA LEU A 505 21.77 8.54 25.63
C LEU A 505 22.62 9.02 26.81
N MET A 506 22.33 8.53 28.03
CA MET A 506 23.09 8.86 29.25
C MET A 506 24.09 7.76 29.65
N GLU A 507 23.97 6.57 29.06
CA GLU A 507 24.93 5.45 29.11
C GLU A 507 25.82 5.44 27.83
#